data_6c1ee95bd71e8869106be897d11f79f7
#
_entry.id   6c1ee95bd71e8869106be897d11f79f7
#
_cell.length_a   1.000
_cell.length_b   1.000
_cell.length_c   1.000
_cell.angle_alpha   90.00
_cell.angle_beta   90.00
_cell.angle_gamma   90.00
#
_symmetry.space_group_name_H-M   'P 1'
#
loop_
_entity.id
_entity.type
_entity.pdbx_description
1 polymer ?
#
loop_
_entity_poly.entity_id
_entity_poly.type
_entity_poly.pdbx_seq_one_letter_code
_entity_poly.pdbx_strand_id
1 'polypeptide(L)'
;MKRYFLILTLAILCMPEVFAQYNYRMEGKCGLDVKWSFDGVTLVISNVNKKGEPMEMDDYDISQRIAPWTKKKLNIRKVQIQRGIKNIGSCAFANCPSLQEVIFIGNDVESIGWGAFLNCAHLRSISLPVNLRNIETIAFANCTSLPSAIIPERCRVADQAYMSCNNIKMVDIAPTAIIGHLVFADEVMVNGKTRHAMYAGELRRLPSYINIGNCQEFGLSKESVDKCTNQRKVEINYDYATSEIDTIIPVAKEANYNTYALIIGNQNYRFASNVPYAIHDARIFADYCKRTLGIPVEHIHVSEDATKQMILEEELGDWISNIPNREDKKLIVYYAGHGVPDVKNKNKAYILPTDVRGTNPQRGIALDELYSKLGELAFQQSSVFIDACFSGVNRNNEGVTEGLREVEIEAEEATFSDGNIVVFSAAQGNETAQGFPEEGHGLFTYYLLKELQTSEGLVNFGDLSDRITSNVSKQAPQLKMQKKQTPTTRFSEKIAENWRSLHF
;
A
#
# COMPACT_ATOMS: atom_id res chain seq x y z
N MET A 1 -73.21 -30.47 8.16
CA MET A 1 -72.15 -29.49 8.23
C MET A 1 -71.09 -29.72 9.35
N LYS A 2 -70.82 -30.96 9.76
CA LYS A 2 -69.83 -31.29 10.82
C LYS A 2 -68.74 -32.31 10.39
N ARG A 3 -68.66 -32.67 9.08
CA ARG A 3 -67.72 -33.67 8.58
C ARG A 3 -66.60 -33.06 7.68
N TYR A 4 -66.69 -31.79 7.29
CA TYR A 4 -65.68 -31.12 6.47
C TYR A 4 -64.64 -30.28 7.27
N PHE A 5 -64.86 -30.07 8.58
CA PHE A 5 -63.97 -29.32 9.45
C PHE A 5 -62.86 -30.17 10.06
N LEU A 6 -62.96 -31.50 10.01
CA LEU A 6 -61.95 -32.40 10.60
C LEU A 6 -60.88 -32.84 9.61
N ILE A 7 -61.03 -32.59 8.32
CA ILE A 7 -60.06 -32.95 7.28
C ILE A 7 -59.14 -31.79 7.01
N LEU A 8 -59.50 -30.51 7.27
CA LEU A 8 -58.66 -29.34 7.08
C LEU A 8 -57.73 -29.11 8.24
N THR A 9 -58.05 -29.62 9.45
CA THR A 9 -57.16 -29.50 10.63
C THR A 9 -56.08 -30.59 10.69
N LEU A 10 -56.26 -31.74 9.99
CA LEU A 10 -55.22 -32.78 9.89
C LEU A 10 -54.18 -32.49 8.79
N ALA A 11 -54.51 -31.63 7.82
CA ALA A 11 -53.58 -31.26 6.75
C ALA A 11 -52.57 -30.14 7.16
N ILE A 12 -52.83 -29.44 8.28
CA ILE A 12 -51.96 -28.38 8.81
C ILE A 12 -50.93 -28.91 9.84
N LEU A 13 -51.15 -30.12 10.37
CA LEU A 13 -50.27 -30.76 11.37
C LEU A 13 -49.20 -31.71 10.79
N CYS A 14 -49.21 -31.95 9.45
CA CYS A 14 -48.21 -32.79 8.78
C CYS A 14 -47.25 -32.02 7.87
N MET A 15 -47.06 -30.72 8.05
CA MET A 15 -46.08 -29.94 7.28
C MET A 15 -44.84 -29.40 8.04
N PRO A 16 -44.30 -30.05 9.08
CA PRO A 16 -42.98 -29.71 9.54
C PRO A 16 -41.84 -30.57 8.96
N GLU A 17 -42.14 -31.67 8.24
CA GLU A 17 -41.07 -32.60 7.84
C GLU A 17 -40.65 -32.54 6.36
N VAL A 18 -41.33 -31.77 5.50
CA VAL A 18 -40.94 -31.67 4.08
C VAL A 18 -39.95 -30.57 3.80
N PHE A 19 -39.67 -29.66 4.74
CA PHE A 19 -38.63 -28.64 4.59
C PHE A 19 -37.26 -29.03 5.15
N ALA A 20 -37.11 -30.19 5.75
CA ALA A 20 -35.87 -30.63 6.43
C ALA A 20 -34.95 -31.49 5.55
N GLN A 21 -35.17 -31.66 4.27
CA GLN A 21 -34.41 -32.65 3.45
C GLN A 21 -33.84 -32.14 2.12
N TYR A 22 -33.70 -30.82 1.95
CA TYR A 22 -32.76 -30.28 0.96
C TYR A 22 -31.60 -29.62 1.68
N ASN A 23 -30.63 -30.43 2.15
CA ASN A 23 -29.28 -29.96 2.50
C ASN A 23 -28.62 -29.43 1.22
N TYR A 24 -28.97 -28.21 0.82
CA TYR A 24 -28.28 -27.50 -0.25
C TYR A 24 -26.95 -27.02 0.30
N ARG A 25 -26.00 -27.94 0.46
CA ARG A 25 -24.63 -27.59 0.77
C ARG A 25 -23.97 -27.05 -0.50
N MET A 26 -23.91 -25.74 -0.63
CA MET A 26 -23.14 -25.11 -1.70
C MET A 26 -21.68 -25.07 -1.30
N GLU A 27 -20.78 -25.34 -2.24
CA GLU A 27 -19.33 -25.31 -2.00
C GLU A 27 -18.57 -24.86 -3.24
N GLY A 28 -17.30 -24.54 -3.08
CA GLY A 28 -16.40 -24.14 -4.15
C GLY A 28 -15.01 -23.80 -3.65
N LYS A 29 -14.13 -23.34 -4.55
CA LYS A 29 -12.78 -22.88 -4.24
C LYS A 29 -12.77 -21.38 -3.99
N CYS A 30 -11.87 -20.94 -3.09
CA CYS A 30 -11.60 -19.53 -2.78
C CYS A 30 -10.12 -19.30 -2.45
N GLY A 31 -9.23 -20.07 -3.05
CA GLY A 31 -7.80 -20.08 -2.94
C GLY A 31 -7.21 -21.36 -3.51
N LEU A 32 -5.89 -21.49 -3.54
CA LEU A 32 -5.22 -22.66 -4.14
C LEU A 32 -5.67 -23.96 -3.46
N ASP A 33 -5.54 -24.07 -2.16
CA ASP A 33 -6.01 -25.20 -1.35
C ASP A 33 -7.00 -24.70 -0.27
N VAL A 34 -7.80 -23.70 -0.63
CA VAL A 34 -8.84 -23.14 0.22
C VAL A 34 -10.22 -23.35 -0.42
N LYS A 35 -11.14 -23.89 0.36
CA LYS A 35 -12.51 -24.14 -0.04
C LYS A 35 -13.50 -23.40 0.86
N TRP A 36 -14.63 -23.08 0.29
CA TRP A 36 -15.80 -22.61 1.03
C TRP A 36 -16.95 -23.60 0.93
N SER A 37 -17.76 -23.66 1.95
CA SER A 37 -19.05 -24.38 1.95
C SER A 37 -20.09 -23.57 2.70
N PHE A 38 -21.35 -23.67 2.28
CA PHE A 38 -22.48 -22.93 2.85
C PHE A 38 -23.65 -23.88 3.12
N ASP A 39 -24.21 -23.83 4.32
CA ASP A 39 -25.29 -24.68 4.78
C ASP A 39 -26.67 -24.01 4.80
N GLY A 40 -26.79 -22.80 4.24
CA GLY A 40 -27.97 -21.95 4.27
C GLY A 40 -27.92 -20.82 5.29
N VAL A 41 -27.00 -20.87 6.26
CA VAL A 41 -26.79 -19.85 7.31
C VAL A 41 -25.33 -19.50 7.48
N THR A 42 -24.47 -20.53 7.57
CA THR A 42 -23.04 -20.40 7.87
C THR A 42 -22.21 -20.66 6.62
N LEU A 43 -21.34 -19.72 6.30
CA LEU A 43 -20.27 -19.90 5.32
C LEU A 43 -19.00 -20.33 6.04
N VAL A 44 -18.46 -21.49 5.70
CA VAL A 44 -17.23 -22.04 6.27
C VAL A 44 -16.11 -21.93 5.25
N ILE A 45 -14.98 -21.35 5.65
CA ILE A 45 -13.73 -21.31 4.88
C ILE A 45 -12.78 -22.33 5.48
N SER A 46 -12.28 -23.25 4.65
CA SER A 46 -11.46 -24.39 5.11
C SER A 46 -10.19 -24.53 4.29
N ASN A 47 -9.09 -24.76 4.97
CA ASN A 47 -7.85 -25.23 4.36
C ASN A 47 -8.00 -26.72 4.04
N VAL A 48 -7.69 -27.09 2.79
CA VAL A 48 -7.71 -28.50 2.32
C VAL A 48 -6.34 -28.98 1.86
N ASN A 49 -5.28 -28.25 2.21
CA ASN A 49 -3.90 -28.64 1.95
C ASN A 49 -3.57 -29.92 2.73
N LYS A 50 -3.16 -30.96 2.01
CA LYS A 50 -2.86 -32.28 2.61
C LYS A 50 -1.61 -32.27 3.48
N LYS A 51 -0.72 -31.29 3.33
CA LYS A 51 0.48 -31.12 4.14
C LYS A 51 0.23 -30.36 5.43
N GLY A 52 -0.98 -29.80 5.63
CA GLY A 52 -1.32 -28.98 6.80
C GLY A 52 -0.68 -27.61 6.82
N GLU A 53 -0.06 -27.18 5.72
CA GLU A 53 0.52 -25.83 5.59
C GLU A 53 -0.57 -24.77 5.60
N PRO A 54 -0.34 -23.60 6.22
CA PRO A 54 -1.30 -22.50 6.16
C PRO A 54 -1.48 -22.00 4.72
N MET A 55 -2.73 -21.78 4.32
CA MET A 55 -3.09 -21.41 2.95
C MET A 55 -3.80 -20.05 2.93
N GLU A 56 -3.71 -19.38 1.80
CA GLU A 56 -4.26 -18.05 1.60
C GLU A 56 -5.57 -18.09 0.82
N MET A 57 -6.53 -17.27 1.26
CA MET A 57 -7.72 -16.98 0.47
C MET A 57 -7.36 -16.10 -0.73
N ASP A 58 -8.13 -16.27 -1.80
CA ASP A 58 -8.11 -15.34 -2.94
C ASP A 58 -8.58 -13.95 -2.53
N ASP A 59 -8.00 -12.93 -3.19
CA ASP A 59 -8.53 -11.57 -3.15
C ASP A 59 -9.65 -11.39 -4.17
N TYR A 60 -10.59 -10.52 -3.83
CA TYR A 60 -11.73 -10.15 -4.66
C TYR A 60 -11.81 -8.64 -4.79
N ASP A 61 -12.69 -8.16 -5.64
CA ASP A 61 -13.08 -6.77 -5.77
C ASP A 61 -14.61 -6.64 -5.79
N ILE A 62 -15.12 -5.43 -5.74
CA ILE A 62 -16.57 -5.19 -5.68
C ILE A 62 -17.27 -5.19 -7.06
N SER A 63 -16.51 -5.29 -8.15
CA SER A 63 -17.02 -5.09 -9.51
C SER A 63 -16.74 -6.24 -10.47
N GLN A 64 -15.51 -6.69 -10.60
CA GLN A 64 -15.10 -7.66 -11.62
C GLN A 64 -14.87 -9.07 -11.05
N ARG A 65 -14.04 -9.20 -10.02
CA ARG A 65 -13.71 -10.46 -9.37
C ARG A 65 -14.48 -10.63 -8.07
N ILE A 66 -15.80 -10.64 -8.13
CA ILE A 66 -16.68 -10.75 -6.97
C ILE A 66 -16.55 -12.14 -6.33
N ALA A 67 -16.55 -12.18 -4.99
CA ALA A 67 -16.48 -13.42 -4.22
C ALA A 67 -17.61 -14.40 -4.61
N PRO A 68 -17.34 -15.72 -4.71
CA PRO A 68 -18.29 -16.70 -5.23
C PRO A 68 -19.63 -16.71 -4.51
N TRP A 69 -19.64 -16.54 -3.21
CA TRP A 69 -20.86 -16.48 -2.39
C TRP A 69 -21.65 -15.20 -2.60
N THR A 70 -21.00 -14.06 -2.77
CA THR A 70 -21.66 -12.79 -3.10
C THR A 70 -22.29 -12.87 -4.50
N LYS A 71 -21.55 -13.41 -5.47
CA LYS A 71 -22.05 -13.64 -6.84
C LYS A 71 -23.30 -14.53 -6.85
N LYS A 72 -23.36 -15.51 -5.95
CA LYS A 72 -24.52 -16.41 -5.80
C LYS A 72 -25.62 -15.83 -4.93
N LYS A 73 -25.47 -14.59 -4.44
CA LYS A 73 -26.45 -13.89 -3.57
C LYS A 73 -26.84 -14.71 -2.34
N LEU A 74 -25.87 -15.36 -1.69
CA LEU A 74 -26.12 -16.14 -0.49
C LEU A 74 -26.44 -15.22 0.69
N ASN A 75 -27.44 -15.60 1.48
CA ASN A 75 -27.83 -14.88 2.68
C ASN A 75 -27.00 -15.35 3.88
N ILE A 76 -25.73 -14.97 3.90
CA ILE A 76 -24.75 -15.36 4.91
C ILE A 76 -25.01 -14.60 6.20
N ARG A 77 -25.28 -15.32 7.30
CA ARG A 77 -25.41 -14.72 8.64
C ARG A 77 -24.18 -14.94 9.50
N LYS A 78 -23.44 -16.00 9.24
CA LYS A 78 -22.25 -16.39 9.99
C LYS A 78 -21.13 -16.80 9.04
N VAL A 79 -19.92 -16.37 9.36
CA VAL A 79 -18.68 -16.82 8.70
C VAL A 79 -17.83 -17.54 9.72
N GLN A 80 -17.35 -18.73 9.35
CA GLN A 80 -16.43 -19.50 10.17
C GLN A 80 -15.14 -19.75 9.40
N ILE A 81 -14.03 -19.23 9.91
CA ILE A 81 -12.69 -19.39 9.34
C ILE A 81 -11.99 -20.51 10.09
N GLN A 82 -11.69 -21.60 9.41
CA GLN A 82 -11.05 -22.77 9.98
C GLN A 82 -9.54 -22.55 10.16
N ARG A 83 -8.90 -23.45 10.93
CA ARG A 83 -7.44 -23.45 11.11
C ARG A 83 -6.71 -23.56 9.77
N GLY A 84 -5.50 -23.01 9.72
CA GLY A 84 -4.64 -23.04 8.54
C GLY A 84 -5.07 -22.07 7.44
N ILE A 85 -5.93 -21.09 7.73
CA ILE A 85 -6.22 -19.95 6.85
C ILE A 85 -5.36 -18.78 7.30
N LYS A 86 -4.48 -18.29 6.42
CA LYS A 86 -3.49 -17.27 6.73
C LYS A 86 -4.01 -15.83 6.60
N ASN A 87 -4.99 -15.61 5.70
CA ASN A 87 -5.55 -14.28 5.46
C ASN A 87 -7.04 -14.32 5.18
N ILE A 88 -7.71 -13.20 5.40
CA ILE A 88 -9.01 -12.90 4.79
C ILE A 88 -8.71 -12.05 3.55
N GLY A 89 -9.08 -12.56 2.37
CA GLY A 89 -8.83 -11.88 1.11
C GLY A 89 -9.53 -10.52 1.02
N SER A 90 -8.99 -9.62 0.19
CA SER A 90 -9.61 -8.32 -0.10
C SER A 90 -11.03 -8.50 -0.59
N CYS A 91 -11.95 -7.66 -0.16
CA CYS A 91 -13.39 -7.69 -0.50
C CYS A 91 -14.07 -9.07 -0.34
N ALA A 92 -13.48 -10.02 0.40
CA ALA A 92 -14.01 -11.39 0.48
C ALA A 92 -15.46 -11.44 0.99
N PHE A 93 -15.80 -10.61 1.96
CA PHE A 93 -17.15 -10.51 2.53
C PHE A 93 -17.77 -9.13 2.34
N ALA A 94 -17.23 -8.32 1.42
CA ALA A 94 -17.82 -7.02 1.11
C ALA A 94 -19.28 -7.16 0.65
N ASN A 95 -20.11 -6.20 1.09
CA ASN A 95 -21.54 -6.18 0.76
C ASN A 95 -22.30 -7.45 1.19
N CYS A 96 -21.96 -8.03 2.36
CA CYS A 96 -22.72 -9.09 3.02
C CYS A 96 -23.65 -8.48 4.09
N PRO A 97 -24.81 -7.91 3.70
CA PRO A 97 -25.65 -7.12 4.61
C PRO A 97 -26.26 -7.93 5.75
N SER A 98 -26.41 -9.24 5.57
CA SER A 98 -27.00 -10.13 6.60
C SER A 98 -25.97 -10.75 7.54
N LEU A 99 -24.67 -10.50 7.32
CA LEU A 99 -23.58 -11.06 8.15
C LEU A 99 -23.63 -10.47 9.57
N GLN A 100 -23.74 -11.35 10.56
CA GLN A 100 -23.88 -10.98 11.97
C GLN A 100 -22.68 -11.38 12.81
N GLU A 101 -22.01 -12.47 12.45
CA GLU A 101 -20.94 -13.06 13.25
C GLU A 101 -19.81 -13.59 12.38
N VAL A 102 -18.56 -13.35 12.82
CA VAL A 102 -17.34 -13.95 12.25
C VAL A 102 -16.59 -14.68 13.36
N ILE A 103 -16.31 -15.96 13.16
CA ILE A 103 -15.57 -16.80 14.09
C ILE A 103 -14.29 -17.31 13.45
N PHE A 104 -13.18 -17.11 14.11
CA PHE A 104 -11.88 -17.69 13.76
C PHE A 104 -11.61 -18.92 14.63
N ILE A 105 -11.42 -20.08 14.01
CA ILE A 105 -11.06 -21.33 14.69
C ILE A 105 -9.54 -21.45 14.71
N GLY A 106 -8.92 -20.83 15.71
CA GLY A 106 -7.47 -20.75 15.85
C GLY A 106 -6.94 -19.34 15.62
N ASN A 107 -5.63 -19.21 15.55
CA ASN A 107 -4.93 -17.94 15.46
C ASN A 107 -4.04 -17.82 14.22
N ASP A 108 -4.36 -18.60 13.16
CA ASP A 108 -3.53 -18.70 11.97
C ASP A 108 -3.68 -17.49 11.04
N VAL A 109 -4.79 -16.72 11.19
CA VAL A 109 -5.02 -15.54 10.35
C VAL A 109 -4.12 -14.41 10.81
N GLU A 110 -3.24 -13.97 9.92
CA GLU A 110 -2.28 -12.89 10.11
C GLU A 110 -2.76 -11.57 9.51
N SER A 111 -3.74 -11.61 8.59
CA SER A 111 -4.16 -10.40 7.88
C SER A 111 -5.63 -10.42 7.44
N ILE A 112 -6.26 -9.22 7.49
CA ILE A 112 -7.60 -8.94 6.96
C ILE A 112 -7.44 -7.92 5.83
N GLY A 113 -7.81 -8.31 4.61
CA GLY A 113 -7.56 -7.57 3.39
C GLY A 113 -8.40 -6.30 3.22
N TRP A 114 -8.07 -5.52 2.21
CA TRP A 114 -8.76 -4.29 1.82
C TRP A 114 -10.25 -4.53 1.65
N GLY A 115 -11.08 -3.74 2.35
CA GLY A 115 -12.54 -3.84 2.26
C GLY A 115 -13.10 -5.23 2.57
N ALA A 116 -12.38 -6.12 3.28
CA ALA A 116 -12.78 -7.51 3.47
C ALA A 116 -14.20 -7.67 4.03
N PHE A 117 -14.63 -6.79 4.91
CA PHE A 117 -15.97 -6.72 5.51
C PHE A 117 -16.68 -5.39 5.21
N LEU A 118 -16.30 -4.69 4.14
CA LEU A 118 -16.91 -3.42 3.74
C LEU A 118 -18.44 -3.58 3.61
N ASN A 119 -19.20 -2.64 4.19
CA ASN A 119 -20.67 -2.61 4.16
C ASN A 119 -21.35 -3.83 4.81
N CYS A 120 -20.72 -4.50 5.78
CA CYS A 120 -21.36 -5.53 6.61
C CYS A 120 -22.15 -4.88 7.76
N ALA A 121 -23.22 -4.14 7.41
CA ALA A 121 -23.95 -3.28 8.34
C ALA A 121 -24.52 -4.00 9.59
N HIS A 122 -24.78 -5.30 9.51
CA HIS A 122 -25.33 -6.10 10.63
C HIS A 122 -24.28 -6.91 11.39
N LEU A 123 -22.98 -6.74 11.08
CA LEU A 123 -21.90 -7.42 11.81
C LEU A 123 -21.86 -6.91 13.26
N ARG A 124 -22.11 -7.83 14.20
CA ARG A 124 -22.20 -7.54 15.65
C ARG A 124 -21.15 -8.22 16.46
N SER A 125 -20.54 -9.28 15.96
CA SER A 125 -19.58 -10.10 16.69
C SER A 125 -18.43 -10.52 15.81
N ILE A 126 -17.23 -10.13 16.22
CA ILE A 126 -15.97 -10.59 15.65
C ILE A 126 -14.89 -10.49 16.73
N SER A 127 -14.17 -11.58 16.98
CA SER A 127 -13.01 -11.60 17.87
C SER A 127 -11.77 -11.78 17.02
N LEU A 128 -10.93 -10.75 16.94
CA LEU A 128 -9.73 -10.78 16.11
C LEU A 128 -8.70 -11.80 16.64
N PRO A 129 -8.04 -12.58 15.78
CA PRO A 129 -6.99 -13.52 16.19
C PRO A 129 -5.80 -12.80 16.84
N VAL A 130 -5.21 -13.38 17.86
CA VAL A 130 -4.06 -12.78 18.59
C VAL A 130 -2.80 -12.64 17.71
N ASN A 131 -2.69 -13.46 16.65
CA ASN A 131 -1.59 -13.40 15.71
C ASN A 131 -1.84 -12.46 14.54
N LEU A 132 -2.97 -11.74 14.54
CA LEU A 132 -3.29 -10.78 13.48
C LEU A 132 -2.24 -9.66 13.45
N ARG A 133 -1.68 -9.40 12.28
CA ARG A 133 -0.62 -8.41 12.04
C ARG A 133 -1.10 -7.21 11.26
N ASN A 134 -2.09 -7.41 10.38
CA ASN A 134 -2.56 -6.34 9.51
C ASN A 134 -4.09 -6.34 9.38
N ILE A 135 -4.68 -5.17 9.55
CA ILE A 135 -6.04 -4.84 9.15
C ILE A 135 -5.92 -3.74 8.12
N GLU A 136 -6.35 -4.02 6.89
CA GLU A 136 -6.15 -3.14 5.76
C GLU A 136 -7.18 -2.01 5.70
N THR A 137 -6.90 -1.03 4.82
CA THR A 137 -7.77 0.12 4.55
C THR A 137 -9.20 -0.32 4.31
N ILE A 138 -10.15 0.39 4.92
CA ILE A 138 -11.62 0.16 4.87
C ILE A 138 -12.07 -1.29 5.15
N ALA A 139 -11.22 -2.11 5.79
CA ALA A 139 -11.52 -3.52 6.04
C ALA A 139 -12.87 -3.77 6.72
N PHE A 140 -13.30 -2.88 7.61
CA PHE A 140 -14.57 -2.90 8.33
C PHE A 140 -15.43 -1.65 8.08
N ALA A 141 -15.12 -0.84 7.05
CA ALA A 141 -15.88 0.38 6.82
C ALA A 141 -17.38 0.09 6.65
N ASN A 142 -18.22 0.96 7.24
CA ASN A 142 -19.69 0.80 7.28
C ASN A 142 -20.19 -0.48 8.00
N CYS A 143 -19.42 -1.05 8.92
CA CYS A 143 -19.92 -2.08 9.84
C CYS A 143 -20.69 -1.41 11.00
N THR A 144 -21.84 -0.84 10.67
CA THR A 144 -22.59 0.08 11.55
C THR A 144 -23.18 -0.58 12.81
N SER A 145 -23.23 -1.90 12.92
CA SER A 145 -23.69 -2.63 14.10
C SER A 145 -22.57 -3.13 15.01
N LEU A 146 -21.30 -2.94 14.64
CA LEU A 146 -20.17 -3.42 15.42
C LEU A 146 -20.03 -2.61 16.71
N PRO A 147 -20.07 -3.25 17.91
CA PRO A 147 -20.16 -2.51 19.19
C PRO A 147 -18.80 -2.06 19.72
N SER A 148 -17.76 -2.81 19.44
CA SER A 148 -16.40 -2.58 19.93
C SER A 148 -15.37 -3.23 19.03
N ALA A 149 -14.09 -2.87 19.21
CA ALA A 149 -12.96 -3.53 18.57
C ALA A 149 -11.83 -3.72 19.59
N ILE A 150 -11.17 -4.89 19.55
CA ILE A 150 -9.97 -5.17 20.33
C ILE A 150 -8.84 -5.40 19.34
N ILE A 151 -7.86 -4.50 19.34
CA ILE A 151 -6.72 -4.56 18.42
C ILE A 151 -5.56 -5.28 19.09
N PRO A 152 -5.12 -6.43 18.56
CA PRO A 152 -4.08 -7.23 19.20
C PRO A 152 -2.69 -6.62 19.11
N GLU A 153 -1.75 -7.19 19.85
CA GLU A 153 -0.34 -6.81 19.88
C GLU A 153 0.30 -6.85 18.49
N ARG A 154 1.10 -5.84 18.18
CA ARG A 154 1.85 -5.72 16.92
C ARG A 154 0.96 -5.69 15.66
N CYS A 155 -0.34 -5.50 15.80
CA CYS A 155 -1.25 -5.35 14.68
C CYS A 155 -1.17 -3.92 14.14
N ARG A 156 -0.98 -3.82 12.82
CA ARG A 156 -1.13 -2.55 12.09
C ARG A 156 -2.57 -2.44 11.59
N VAL A 157 -3.21 -1.34 11.92
CA VAL A 157 -4.54 -0.99 11.41
C VAL A 157 -4.36 0.14 10.42
N ALA A 158 -4.65 -0.12 9.15
CA ALA A 158 -4.50 0.86 8.09
C ALA A 158 -5.59 1.95 8.16
N ASP A 159 -5.41 2.98 7.34
CA ASP A 159 -6.29 4.13 7.29
C ASP A 159 -7.75 3.74 7.04
N GLN A 160 -8.66 4.45 7.68
CA GLN A 160 -10.11 4.28 7.50
C GLN A 160 -10.64 2.85 7.74
N ALA A 161 -9.86 1.97 8.37
CA ALA A 161 -10.22 0.54 8.51
C ALA A 161 -11.59 0.32 9.15
N TYR A 162 -12.00 1.17 10.09
CA TYR A 162 -13.32 1.15 10.75
C TYR A 162 -14.14 2.42 10.46
N MET A 163 -13.92 3.04 9.31
CA MET A 163 -14.66 4.25 8.91
C MET A 163 -16.18 4.00 8.95
N SER A 164 -16.92 4.98 9.48
CA SER A 164 -18.40 4.91 9.60
C SER A 164 -18.94 3.72 10.40
N CYS A 165 -18.14 3.13 11.29
CA CYS A 165 -18.61 2.14 12.27
C CYS A 165 -19.23 2.86 13.48
N ASN A 166 -20.37 3.53 13.27
CA ASN A 166 -20.94 4.49 14.22
C ASN A 166 -21.43 3.87 15.54
N ASN A 167 -21.57 2.54 15.62
CA ASN A 167 -21.94 1.86 16.86
C ASN A 167 -20.73 1.50 17.74
N ILE A 168 -19.51 1.58 17.23
CA ILE A 168 -18.30 1.40 18.04
C ILE A 168 -18.20 2.60 18.98
N LYS A 169 -18.30 2.35 20.26
CA LYS A 169 -18.14 3.38 21.30
C LYS A 169 -16.82 3.21 22.06
N MET A 170 -16.25 2.02 22.05
CA MET A 170 -15.07 1.68 22.80
C MET A 170 -14.16 0.75 22.02
N VAL A 171 -12.88 1.03 22.05
CA VAL A 171 -11.84 0.23 21.44
C VAL A 171 -10.69 0.02 22.41
N ASP A 172 -10.24 -1.21 22.54
CA ASP A 172 -9.01 -1.53 23.25
C ASP A 172 -7.87 -1.73 22.25
N ILE A 173 -6.83 -0.94 22.37
CA ILE A 173 -5.66 -1.00 21.50
C ILE A 173 -4.45 -1.48 22.31
N ALA A 174 -3.87 -2.59 21.90
CA ALA A 174 -2.66 -3.09 22.54
C ALA A 174 -1.49 -2.10 22.38
N PRO A 175 -0.58 -1.97 23.37
CA PRO A 175 0.47 -0.95 23.36
C PRO A 175 1.42 -0.98 22.17
N THR A 176 1.58 -2.14 21.52
CA THR A 176 2.46 -2.32 20.35
C THR A 176 1.73 -2.26 19.03
N ALA A 177 0.41 -2.03 19.03
CA ALA A 177 -0.36 -1.85 17.79
C ALA A 177 -0.05 -0.48 17.14
N ILE A 178 -0.13 -0.44 15.82
CA ILE A 178 0.09 0.76 15.01
C ILE A 178 -1.24 1.14 14.37
N ILE A 179 -1.72 2.35 14.64
CA ILE A 179 -3.01 2.83 14.16
C ILE A 179 -2.79 3.88 13.09
N GLY A 180 -3.43 3.68 11.93
CA GLY A 180 -3.43 4.60 10.81
C GLY A 180 -4.32 5.83 11.00
N HIS A 181 -4.66 6.48 9.90
CA HIS A 181 -5.43 7.72 9.87
C HIS A 181 -6.94 7.45 9.80
N LEU A 182 -7.75 8.29 10.48
CA LEU A 182 -9.23 8.21 10.46
C LEU A 182 -9.79 6.78 10.69
N VAL A 183 -9.06 5.95 11.44
CA VAL A 183 -9.44 4.54 11.65
C VAL A 183 -10.80 4.44 12.31
N PHE A 184 -11.07 5.26 13.34
CA PHE A 184 -12.33 5.25 14.10
C PHE A 184 -13.05 6.59 14.00
N ALA A 185 -14.36 6.59 14.26
CA ALA A 185 -15.16 7.82 14.37
C ALA A 185 -14.68 8.70 15.54
N ASP A 186 -14.97 10.01 15.47
CA ASP A 186 -14.45 11.01 16.42
C ASP A 186 -14.92 10.80 17.87
N GLU A 187 -16.10 10.24 18.06
CA GLU A 187 -16.69 10.00 19.39
C GLU A 187 -16.31 8.67 20.04
N VAL A 188 -15.45 7.88 19.39
CA VAL A 188 -15.04 6.58 19.92
C VAL A 188 -14.14 6.72 21.14
N MET A 189 -14.47 5.98 22.19
CA MET A 189 -13.61 5.85 23.37
C MET A 189 -12.53 4.80 23.11
N VAL A 190 -11.28 5.20 23.18
CA VAL A 190 -10.13 4.32 22.99
C VAL A 190 -9.38 4.18 24.31
N ASN A 191 -9.21 2.93 24.78
CA ASN A 191 -8.59 2.63 26.07
C ASN A 191 -9.18 3.47 27.21
N GLY A 192 -10.49 3.67 27.21
CA GLY A 192 -11.20 4.46 28.21
C GLY A 192 -11.12 5.99 28.06
N LYS A 193 -10.53 6.48 26.96
CA LYS A 193 -10.43 7.91 26.64
C LYS A 193 -11.02 8.23 25.27
N THR A 194 -11.43 9.48 25.07
CA THR A 194 -11.87 9.92 23.73
C THR A 194 -10.72 9.90 22.75
N ARG A 195 -11.04 9.79 21.45
CA ARG A 195 -10.05 9.81 20.36
C ARG A 195 -9.09 11.00 20.47
N HIS A 196 -9.58 12.20 20.81
CA HIS A 196 -8.74 13.38 21.01
C HIS A 196 -7.73 13.19 22.16
N ALA A 197 -8.16 12.60 23.29
CA ALA A 197 -7.25 12.28 24.38
C ALA A 197 -6.22 11.22 24.04
N MET A 198 -6.58 10.27 23.17
CA MET A 198 -5.66 9.25 22.68
C MET A 198 -4.53 9.85 21.84
N TYR A 199 -4.85 10.78 20.90
CA TYR A 199 -3.82 11.48 20.13
C TYR A 199 -2.92 12.35 21.03
N ALA A 200 -3.46 12.90 22.10
CA ALA A 200 -2.74 13.78 23.02
C ALA A 200 -1.73 13.06 23.94
N GLY A 201 -1.93 11.79 24.27
CA GLY A 201 -1.11 11.16 25.31
C GLY A 201 -0.74 9.69 25.17
N GLU A 202 -1.51 8.91 24.42
CA GLU A 202 -1.36 7.44 24.39
C GLU A 202 -0.86 6.88 23.06
N LEU A 203 -0.98 7.62 21.96
CA LEU A 203 -0.33 7.23 20.71
C LEU A 203 1.17 7.53 20.82
N ARG A 204 1.95 6.49 20.86
CA ARG A 204 3.43 6.60 20.75
C ARG A 204 3.87 7.14 19.39
N ARG A 205 2.95 7.22 18.41
CA ARG A 205 3.19 7.77 17.08
C ARG A 205 1.95 8.52 16.61
N LEU A 206 2.09 9.82 16.36
CA LEU A 206 1.09 10.59 15.64
C LEU A 206 1.16 10.22 14.15
N PRO A 207 0.02 10.17 13.46
CA PRO A 207 0.00 10.11 12.00
C PRO A 207 0.84 11.24 11.37
N SER A 208 1.43 10.98 10.22
CA SER A 208 2.39 11.89 9.57
C SER A 208 1.81 13.27 9.21
N TYR A 209 0.49 13.33 8.97
CA TYR A 209 -0.23 14.57 8.62
C TYR A 209 -0.52 15.48 9.85
N ILE A 210 -0.40 14.99 11.10
CA ILE A 210 -0.51 15.82 12.30
C ILE A 210 0.88 16.38 12.63
N ASN A 211 0.97 17.70 12.59
CA ASN A 211 2.18 18.43 12.92
C ASN A 211 1.84 19.63 13.84
N ILE A 212 2.86 20.39 14.28
CA ILE A 212 2.66 21.52 15.16
C ILE A 212 1.78 22.61 14.54
N GLY A 213 1.78 22.74 13.20
CA GLY A 213 0.98 23.74 12.49
C GLY A 213 -0.52 23.43 12.47
N ASN A 214 -0.91 22.18 12.34
CA ASN A 214 -2.31 21.75 12.20
C ASN A 214 -2.87 21.02 13.43
N CYS A 215 -2.09 20.83 14.49
CA CYS A 215 -2.50 20.05 15.66
C CYS A 215 -3.79 20.52 16.34
N GLN A 216 -4.09 21.84 16.29
CA GLN A 216 -5.29 22.39 16.90
C GLN A 216 -6.58 21.96 16.17
N GLU A 217 -6.54 21.73 14.86
CA GLU A 217 -7.66 21.20 14.07
C GLU A 217 -8.06 19.80 14.53
N PHE A 218 -7.11 19.07 15.10
CA PHE A 218 -7.29 17.73 15.66
C PHE A 218 -7.45 17.73 17.19
N GLY A 219 -7.66 18.89 17.81
CA GLY A 219 -7.83 19.02 19.27
C GLY A 219 -6.57 18.73 20.10
N LEU A 220 -5.37 18.81 19.49
CA LEU A 220 -4.09 18.52 20.12
C LEU A 220 -3.38 19.80 20.58
N SER A 221 -2.69 19.75 21.73
CA SER A 221 -1.79 20.83 22.13
C SER A 221 -0.47 20.74 21.33
N LYS A 222 0.14 21.89 21.04
CA LYS A 222 1.47 21.95 20.44
C LYS A 222 2.52 21.16 21.22
N GLU A 223 2.45 21.22 22.55
CA GLU A 223 3.34 20.49 23.46
C GLU A 223 3.18 18.96 23.32
N SER A 224 1.95 18.47 23.19
CA SER A 224 1.67 17.05 22.98
C SER A 224 2.23 16.55 21.64
N VAL A 225 2.05 17.35 20.57
CA VAL A 225 2.58 17.02 19.25
C VAL A 225 4.11 17.05 19.24
N ASP A 226 4.70 18.10 19.83
CA ASP A 226 6.16 18.25 19.92
C ASP A 226 6.79 17.09 20.73
N LYS A 227 6.15 16.69 21.82
CA LYS A 227 6.58 15.52 22.61
C LYS A 227 6.51 14.21 21.80
N CYS A 228 5.45 14.01 21.01
CA CYS A 228 5.33 12.83 20.14
C CYS A 228 6.29 12.90 18.96
N THR A 229 6.51 14.07 18.35
CA THR A 229 7.48 14.26 17.25
C THR A 229 8.93 14.16 17.73
N ASN A 230 9.23 14.59 18.96
CA ASN A 230 10.54 14.39 19.57
C ASN A 230 10.80 12.93 19.96
N GLN A 231 9.75 12.16 20.28
CA GLN A 231 9.83 10.70 20.40
C GLN A 231 9.97 9.98 19.06
N ARG A 232 9.55 10.61 17.93
CA ARG A 232 9.87 10.15 16.56
C ARG A 232 11.35 10.25 16.22
N LYS A 233 12.12 11.07 16.94
CA LYS A 233 13.59 11.07 16.87
C LYS A 233 14.23 9.85 17.54
N VAL A 234 13.46 8.98 18.21
CA VAL A 234 13.82 7.59 18.34
C VAL A 234 13.53 6.94 17.00
N GLU A 235 14.43 7.21 16.06
CA GLU A 235 14.65 6.46 14.86
C GLU A 235 14.34 4.99 15.13
N ILE A 236 13.49 4.37 14.30
CA ILE A 236 13.80 3.00 13.92
C ILE A 236 15.15 3.18 13.24
N ASN A 237 16.20 3.05 14.02
CA ASN A 237 17.53 2.88 13.52
C ASN A 237 17.45 1.53 12.78
N TYR A 238 17.08 1.59 11.51
CA TYR A 238 17.73 0.71 10.59
C TYR A 238 19.20 1.11 10.76
N ASP A 239 20.01 0.20 11.25
CA ASP A 239 21.45 0.39 11.46
C ASP A 239 22.12 0.47 10.07
N TYR A 240 21.70 1.49 9.27
CA TYR A 240 22.25 1.79 7.97
C TYR A 240 23.52 2.59 8.19
N ALA A 241 24.53 2.30 7.40
CA ALA A 241 25.71 3.13 7.34
C ALA A 241 25.28 4.58 7.05
N THR A 242 25.77 5.53 7.82
CA THR A 242 25.52 6.95 7.57
C THR A 242 26.49 7.42 6.49
N SER A 243 25.95 7.85 5.37
CA SER A 243 26.74 8.36 4.25
C SER A 243 27.05 9.86 4.38
N GLU A 244 28.06 10.30 3.67
CA GLU A 244 28.37 11.72 3.54
C GLU A 244 27.20 12.49 2.91
N ILE A 245 26.45 11.86 1.98
CA ILE A 245 25.30 12.48 1.33
C ILE A 245 24.13 12.72 2.30
N ASP A 246 24.07 12.03 3.44
CA ASP A 246 23.03 12.24 4.46
C ASP A 246 23.31 13.48 5.31
N THR A 247 24.59 13.79 5.49
CA THR A 247 25.03 14.78 6.48
C THR A 247 25.44 16.10 5.86
N ILE A 248 26.04 16.09 4.67
CA ILE A 248 26.52 17.26 3.96
C ILE A 248 25.58 17.59 2.80
N ILE A 249 24.39 18.11 3.11
CA ILE A 249 23.39 18.50 2.11
C ILE A 249 23.55 20.00 1.81
N PRO A 250 23.89 20.38 0.57
CA PRO A 250 23.99 21.78 0.15
C PRO A 250 22.69 22.55 0.37
N VAL A 251 22.79 23.85 0.57
CA VAL A 251 21.62 24.71 0.80
C VAL A 251 21.48 25.70 -0.34
N ALA A 252 20.34 25.67 -1.01
CA ALA A 252 19.99 26.62 -2.06
C ALA A 252 20.02 28.07 -1.53
N LYS A 253 20.45 28.99 -2.38
CA LYS A 253 20.50 30.42 -2.06
C LYS A 253 19.12 31.08 -2.17
N GLU A 254 18.24 30.53 -3.00
CA GLU A 254 16.91 31.05 -3.29
C GLU A 254 15.86 29.94 -3.18
N ALA A 255 14.64 30.32 -2.80
CA ALA A 255 13.53 29.38 -2.74
C ALA A 255 12.94 29.13 -4.14
N ASN A 256 12.63 27.87 -4.42
CA ASN A 256 12.03 27.42 -5.69
C ASN A 256 10.51 27.16 -5.54
N TYR A 257 9.72 28.21 -5.64
CA TYR A 257 8.25 28.16 -5.51
C TYR A 257 7.56 27.56 -6.75
N ASN A 258 8.29 27.30 -7.83
CA ASN A 258 7.71 26.78 -9.07
C ASN A 258 7.82 25.25 -9.20
N THR A 259 8.42 24.60 -8.21
CA THR A 259 8.60 23.15 -8.24
C THR A 259 7.85 22.48 -7.09
N TYR A 260 7.21 21.36 -7.41
CA TYR A 260 6.55 20.44 -6.47
C TYR A 260 7.21 19.09 -6.52
N ALA A 261 7.23 18.35 -5.43
CA ALA A 261 7.86 17.04 -5.34
C ALA A 261 6.93 16.02 -4.67
N LEU A 262 6.57 14.94 -5.39
CA LEU A 262 5.95 13.74 -4.85
C LEU A 262 7.01 12.66 -4.68
N ILE A 263 7.18 12.18 -3.46
CA ILE A 263 8.26 11.26 -3.10
C ILE A 263 7.65 10.04 -2.42
N ILE A 264 7.84 8.86 -3.02
CA ILE A 264 7.26 7.60 -2.54
C ILE A 264 8.38 6.62 -2.20
N GLY A 265 8.44 6.18 -0.94
CA GLY A 265 9.37 5.17 -0.44
C GLY A 265 8.64 3.93 0.06
N ASN A 266 8.60 2.87 -0.74
CA ASN A 266 7.95 1.61 -0.41
C ASN A 266 9.00 0.59 0.02
N GLN A 267 9.12 0.36 1.33
CA GLN A 267 10.10 -0.54 1.92
C GLN A 267 9.47 -1.81 2.48
N ASN A 268 8.38 -1.68 3.24
CA ASN A 268 7.78 -2.76 3.99
C ASN A 268 6.56 -3.30 3.25
N TYR A 269 6.76 -4.38 2.51
CA TYR A 269 5.71 -4.99 1.71
C TYR A 269 4.97 -6.06 2.49
N ARG A 270 3.67 -6.12 2.28
CA ARG A 270 2.82 -7.11 2.92
C ARG A 270 2.95 -8.49 2.27
N PHE A 271 3.15 -8.53 0.96
CA PHE A 271 3.11 -9.76 0.16
C PHE A 271 4.34 -9.95 -0.72
N ALA A 272 5.40 -9.21 -0.43
CA ALA A 272 6.67 -9.29 -1.11
C ALA A 272 7.79 -9.14 -0.09
N SER A 273 9.02 -9.48 -0.47
CA SER A 273 10.20 -9.19 0.33
C SER A 273 10.36 -7.66 0.51
N ASN A 274 10.92 -7.23 1.63
CA ASN A 274 11.18 -5.82 1.86
C ASN A 274 12.23 -5.27 0.88
N VAL A 275 12.14 -3.97 0.57
CA VAL A 275 13.14 -3.25 -0.23
C VAL A 275 14.00 -2.41 0.71
N PRO A 276 15.21 -2.87 1.08
CA PRO A 276 16.09 -2.12 1.97
C PRO A 276 16.34 -0.71 1.46
N TYR A 277 16.45 0.23 2.37
CA TYR A 277 16.75 1.65 2.13
C TYR A 277 15.66 2.48 1.46
N ALA A 278 14.57 1.93 0.94
CA ALA A 278 13.60 2.69 0.13
C ALA A 278 12.97 3.88 0.88
N ILE A 279 12.65 3.72 2.17
CA ILE A 279 12.16 4.82 3.01
C ILE A 279 13.28 5.81 3.34
N HIS A 280 14.49 5.33 3.65
CA HIS A 280 15.65 6.18 3.89
C HIS A 280 15.97 7.03 2.66
N ASP A 281 16.07 6.40 1.49
CA ASP A 281 16.27 7.06 0.19
C ASP A 281 15.25 8.17 -0.06
N ALA A 282 13.95 7.87 0.17
CA ALA A 282 12.88 8.83 0.00
C ALA A 282 13.01 10.04 0.94
N ARG A 283 13.36 9.81 2.21
CA ARG A 283 13.58 10.88 3.20
C ARG A 283 14.75 11.78 2.85
N ILE A 284 15.88 11.18 2.50
CA ILE A 284 17.07 11.95 2.13
C ILE A 284 16.84 12.71 0.82
N PHE A 285 16.17 12.10 -0.17
CA PHE A 285 15.79 12.81 -1.40
C PHE A 285 14.86 14.01 -1.12
N ALA A 286 13.92 13.88 -0.17
CA ALA A 286 13.08 14.99 0.28
C ALA A 286 13.90 16.11 0.93
N ASP A 287 14.92 15.77 1.72
CA ASP A 287 15.83 16.75 2.30
C ASP A 287 16.65 17.49 1.21
N TYR A 288 17.08 16.80 0.14
CA TYR A 288 17.70 17.45 -1.02
C TYR A 288 16.72 18.34 -1.77
N CYS A 289 15.49 17.91 -1.98
CA CYS A 289 14.44 18.74 -2.58
C CYS A 289 14.25 20.04 -1.78
N LYS A 290 14.17 19.95 -0.46
CA LYS A 290 14.00 21.09 0.42
C LYS A 290 15.25 21.98 0.49
N ARG A 291 16.41 21.39 0.74
CA ARG A 291 17.63 22.14 1.05
C ARG A 291 18.39 22.52 -0.20
N THR A 292 18.65 21.58 -1.11
CA THR A 292 19.50 21.78 -2.28
C THR A 292 18.75 22.38 -3.46
N LEU A 293 17.51 21.95 -3.70
CA LEU A 293 16.67 22.49 -4.77
C LEU A 293 15.81 23.68 -4.32
N GLY A 294 15.82 24.01 -3.02
CA GLY A 294 15.11 25.17 -2.46
C GLY A 294 13.59 25.05 -2.47
N ILE A 295 13.03 23.84 -2.66
CA ILE A 295 11.59 23.63 -2.74
C ILE A 295 10.96 23.86 -1.36
N PRO A 296 9.92 24.74 -1.23
CA PRO A 296 9.21 24.92 0.03
C PRO A 296 8.64 23.60 0.56
N VAL A 297 8.65 23.42 1.89
CA VAL A 297 8.22 22.16 2.51
C VAL A 297 6.76 21.82 2.20
N GLU A 298 5.91 22.82 2.03
CA GLU A 298 4.50 22.71 1.63
C GLU A 298 4.31 22.24 0.18
N HIS A 299 5.36 22.30 -0.63
CA HIS A 299 5.40 21.76 -2.00
C HIS A 299 6.03 20.36 -2.09
N ILE A 300 6.41 19.77 -0.94
CA ILE A 300 7.02 18.44 -0.89
C ILE A 300 6.05 17.49 -0.18
N HIS A 301 5.63 16.45 -0.88
CA HIS A 301 4.80 15.39 -0.33
C HIS A 301 5.57 14.08 -0.28
N VAL A 302 5.67 13.49 0.91
CA VAL A 302 6.39 12.23 1.12
C VAL A 302 5.42 11.16 1.58
N SER A 303 5.35 10.07 0.84
CA SER A 303 4.50 8.91 1.13
C SER A 303 5.37 7.69 1.38
N GLU A 304 5.24 7.09 2.56
CA GLU A 304 6.00 5.92 2.99
C GLU A 304 5.10 4.69 3.04
N ASP A 305 5.57 3.58 2.46
CA ASP A 305 4.83 2.32 2.39
C ASP A 305 3.44 2.48 1.77
N ALA A 306 3.37 3.26 0.68
CA ALA A 306 2.13 3.63 0.03
C ALA A 306 1.38 2.44 -0.57
N THR A 307 0.09 2.39 -0.32
CA THR A 307 -0.85 1.45 -0.95
C THR A 307 -1.24 1.93 -2.36
N LYS A 308 -1.89 1.06 -3.13
CA LYS A 308 -2.38 1.43 -4.47
C LYS A 308 -3.36 2.60 -4.41
N GLN A 309 -4.26 2.59 -3.42
CA GLN A 309 -5.23 3.66 -3.25
C GLN A 309 -4.54 4.98 -2.94
N MET A 310 -3.61 5.00 -2.00
CA MET A 310 -2.83 6.20 -1.68
C MET A 310 -2.20 6.77 -2.94
N ILE A 311 -1.46 5.97 -3.71
CA ILE A 311 -0.76 6.47 -4.91
C ILE A 311 -1.74 7.02 -5.95
N LEU A 312 -2.84 6.33 -6.24
CA LEU A 312 -3.74 6.71 -7.34
C LEU A 312 -4.74 7.79 -6.98
N GLU A 313 -5.30 7.74 -5.75
CA GLU A 313 -6.39 8.62 -5.33
C GLU A 313 -5.87 9.81 -4.52
N GLU A 314 -5.00 9.58 -3.52
CA GLU A 314 -4.54 10.64 -2.63
C GLU A 314 -3.38 11.43 -3.26
N GLU A 315 -2.36 10.73 -3.79
CA GLU A 315 -1.15 11.39 -4.32
C GLU A 315 -1.38 11.97 -5.73
N LEU A 316 -1.69 11.09 -6.69
CA LEU A 316 -1.90 11.51 -8.09
C LEU A 316 -3.29 12.13 -8.31
N GLY A 317 -4.30 11.65 -7.57
CA GLY A 317 -5.67 12.16 -7.66
C GLY A 317 -5.83 13.50 -6.95
N ASP A 318 -5.69 13.52 -5.63
CA ASP A 318 -6.01 14.71 -4.83
C ASP A 318 -4.83 15.68 -4.75
N TRP A 319 -3.66 15.25 -4.27
CA TRP A 319 -2.57 16.19 -3.99
C TRP A 319 -2.06 16.88 -5.25
N ILE A 320 -1.69 16.13 -6.31
CA ILE A 320 -1.18 16.73 -7.55
C ILE A 320 -2.28 17.52 -8.27
N SER A 321 -3.51 17.02 -8.29
CA SER A 321 -4.61 17.66 -9.02
C SER A 321 -5.00 19.01 -8.41
N ASN A 322 -4.72 19.23 -7.14
CA ASN A 322 -4.98 20.50 -6.44
C ASN A 322 -3.84 21.53 -6.62
N ILE A 323 -2.73 21.21 -7.29
CA ILE A 323 -1.69 22.19 -7.60
C ILE A 323 -2.21 23.18 -8.65
N PRO A 324 -2.24 24.50 -8.35
CA PRO A 324 -2.76 25.51 -9.27
C PRO A 324 -1.75 25.86 -10.37
N ASN A 325 -2.22 26.27 -11.55
CA ASN A 325 -1.39 26.77 -12.67
C ASN A 325 -0.24 25.83 -13.00
N ARG A 326 -0.54 24.55 -13.21
CA ARG A 326 0.47 23.48 -13.45
C ARG A 326 1.33 23.73 -14.67
N GLU A 327 0.80 24.38 -15.69
CA GLU A 327 1.51 24.78 -16.91
C GLU A 327 2.73 25.68 -16.67
N ASP A 328 2.76 26.38 -15.53
CA ASP A 328 3.88 27.24 -15.11
C ASP A 328 4.74 26.55 -14.01
N LYS A 329 4.45 25.27 -13.66
CA LYS A 329 5.09 24.56 -12.58
C LYS A 329 5.86 23.36 -13.07
N LYS A 330 6.88 22.97 -12.29
CA LYS A 330 7.62 21.73 -12.46
C LYS A 330 7.16 20.70 -11.42
N LEU A 331 7.16 19.43 -11.83
CA LEU A 331 6.87 18.31 -10.94
C LEU A 331 8.07 17.37 -10.88
N ILE A 332 8.49 17.02 -9.69
CA ILE A 332 9.43 15.93 -9.41
C ILE A 332 8.60 14.77 -8.86
N VAL A 333 8.75 13.58 -9.43
CA VAL A 333 8.21 12.34 -8.88
C VAL A 333 9.38 11.40 -8.59
N TYR A 334 9.48 10.96 -7.37
CA TYR A 334 10.48 9.97 -6.95
C TYR A 334 9.77 8.73 -6.42
N TYR A 335 10.21 7.56 -6.85
CA TYR A 335 9.73 6.27 -6.36
C TYR A 335 10.94 5.37 -6.04
N ALA A 336 10.99 4.87 -4.82
CA ALA A 336 11.88 3.77 -4.42
C ALA A 336 11.03 2.60 -3.91
N GLY A 337 11.23 1.40 -4.49
CA GLY A 337 10.42 0.24 -4.13
C GLY A 337 10.52 -0.90 -5.13
N HIS A 338 9.59 -1.85 -5.06
CA HIS A 338 9.50 -2.92 -6.05
C HIS A 338 8.96 -2.46 -7.39
N GLY A 339 9.61 -2.95 -8.44
CA GLY A 339 9.05 -3.08 -9.77
C GLY A 339 8.84 -4.55 -10.11
N VAL A 340 7.82 -4.87 -10.90
CA VAL A 340 7.54 -6.23 -11.35
C VAL A 340 7.18 -6.24 -12.83
N PRO A 341 7.70 -7.21 -13.61
CA PRO A 341 7.29 -7.40 -14.99
C PRO A 341 5.99 -8.20 -15.06
N ASP A 342 5.22 -8.02 -16.11
CA ASP A 342 4.12 -8.94 -16.43
C ASP A 342 4.65 -10.13 -17.24
N VAL A 343 4.78 -11.29 -16.60
CA VAL A 343 5.27 -12.53 -17.24
C VAL A 343 4.41 -12.97 -18.42
N LYS A 344 3.13 -12.63 -18.41
CA LYS A 344 2.17 -12.97 -19.48
C LYS A 344 2.17 -11.97 -20.62
N ASN A 345 2.38 -10.71 -20.28
CA ASN A 345 2.52 -9.60 -21.23
C ASN A 345 3.91 -9.00 -21.04
N LYS A 346 4.90 -9.60 -21.70
CA LYS A 346 6.33 -9.31 -21.52
C LYS A 346 6.73 -7.85 -21.74
N ASN A 347 5.81 -7.04 -22.28
CA ASN A 347 6.04 -5.64 -22.63
C ASN A 347 5.53 -4.67 -21.55
N LYS A 348 5.00 -5.17 -20.40
CA LYS A 348 4.48 -4.31 -19.35
C LYS A 348 5.26 -4.46 -18.06
N ALA A 349 5.61 -3.32 -17.49
CA ALA A 349 6.23 -3.21 -16.18
C ALA A 349 5.31 -2.41 -15.23
N TYR A 350 5.32 -2.79 -13.96
CA TYR A 350 4.47 -2.21 -12.93
C TYR A 350 5.29 -1.80 -11.72
N ILE A 351 5.05 -0.65 -11.15
CA ILE A 351 5.43 -0.38 -9.76
C ILE A 351 4.48 -1.13 -8.83
N LEU A 352 5.02 -1.67 -7.75
CA LEU A 352 4.27 -2.49 -6.81
C LEU A 352 3.95 -1.68 -5.55
N PRO A 353 2.68 -1.30 -5.32
CA PRO A 353 2.25 -0.79 -4.03
C PRO A 353 2.39 -1.82 -2.92
N THR A 354 2.52 -1.40 -1.66
CA THR A 354 2.83 -2.29 -0.53
C THR A 354 1.73 -3.31 -0.21
N ASP A 355 0.51 -3.04 -0.66
CA ASP A 355 -0.68 -3.88 -0.49
C ASP A 355 -0.96 -4.82 -1.67
N VAL A 356 -0.09 -4.83 -2.70
CA VAL A 356 -0.27 -5.65 -3.90
C VAL A 356 0.70 -6.84 -3.92
N ARG A 357 0.21 -8.00 -4.38
CA ARG A 357 1.03 -9.22 -4.55
C ARG A 357 1.84 -9.17 -5.85
N GLY A 358 3.14 -9.40 -5.78
CA GLY A 358 4.00 -9.46 -6.96
C GLY A 358 3.63 -10.58 -7.94
N THR A 359 2.94 -11.64 -7.50
CA THR A 359 2.39 -12.69 -8.39
C THR A 359 1.24 -12.23 -9.27
N ASN A 360 0.67 -11.05 -8.99
CA ASN A 360 -0.40 -10.45 -9.77
C ASN A 360 -0.06 -9.00 -10.14
N PRO A 361 0.94 -8.79 -11.01
CA PRO A 361 1.47 -7.46 -11.34
C PRO A 361 0.41 -6.51 -11.92
N GLN A 362 -0.60 -7.02 -12.60
CA GLN A 362 -1.69 -6.20 -13.17
C GLN A 362 -2.53 -5.48 -12.09
N ARG A 363 -2.39 -5.85 -10.82
CA ARG A 363 -2.95 -5.10 -9.69
C ARG A 363 -2.07 -3.96 -9.21
N GLY A 364 -0.80 -3.93 -9.62
CA GLY A 364 0.10 -2.80 -9.43
C GLY A 364 -0.33 -1.59 -10.24
N ILE A 365 0.58 -0.67 -10.44
CA ILE A 365 0.39 0.51 -11.29
C ILE A 365 1.30 0.34 -12.49
N ALA A 366 0.72 0.22 -13.68
CA ALA A 366 1.50 0.08 -14.91
C ALA A 366 2.29 1.37 -15.17
N LEU A 367 3.53 1.25 -15.60
CA LEU A 367 4.36 2.43 -15.89
C LEU A 367 3.79 3.28 -17.02
N ASP A 368 3.22 2.66 -18.04
CA ASP A 368 2.54 3.36 -19.15
C ASP A 368 1.34 4.16 -18.63
N GLU A 369 0.53 3.59 -17.71
CA GLU A 369 -0.58 4.29 -17.05
C GLU A 369 -0.08 5.47 -16.21
N LEU A 370 0.99 5.26 -15.42
CA LEU A 370 1.58 6.32 -14.61
C LEU A 370 2.06 7.50 -15.47
N TYR A 371 2.80 7.20 -16.55
CA TYR A 371 3.33 8.25 -17.43
C TYR A 371 2.23 8.97 -18.20
N SER A 372 1.19 8.27 -18.66
CA SER A 372 0.03 8.88 -19.31
C SER A 372 -0.68 9.85 -18.36
N LYS A 373 -0.95 9.42 -17.12
CA LYS A 373 -1.55 10.30 -16.09
C LYS A 373 -0.69 11.53 -15.82
N LEU A 374 0.62 11.36 -15.67
CA LEU A 374 1.53 12.50 -15.45
C LEU A 374 1.56 13.44 -16.67
N GLY A 375 1.45 12.91 -17.89
CA GLY A 375 1.36 13.69 -19.12
C GLY A 375 0.09 14.55 -19.21
N GLU A 376 -1.04 13.99 -18.80
CA GLU A 376 -2.35 14.66 -18.76
C GLU A 376 -2.40 15.84 -17.78
N LEU A 377 -1.53 15.83 -16.73
CA LEU A 377 -1.49 16.88 -15.72
C LEU A 377 -0.94 18.22 -16.23
N ALA A 378 -0.39 18.26 -17.45
CA ALA A 378 0.03 19.46 -18.16
C ALA A 378 1.03 20.37 -17.39
N PHE A 379 1.96 19.77 -16.63
CA PHE A 379 3.07 20.52 -16.04
C PHE A 379 4.01 21.07 -17.11
N GLN A 380 4.65 22.21 -16.82
CA GLN A 380 5.72 22.75 -17.65
C GLN A 380 6.83 21.72 -17.87
N GLN A 381 7.13 20.94 -16.83
CA GLN A 381 8.13 19.88 -16.83
C GLN A 381 7.80 18.88 -15.73
N SER A 382 7.86 17.58 -16.04
CA SER A 382 7.81 16.50 -15.06
C SER A 382 9.08 15.68 -15.12
N SER A 383 9.81 15.54 -14.02
CA SER A 383 10.98 14.68 -13.89
C SER A 383 10.68 13.53 -12.95
N VAL A 384 10.82 12.30 -13.44
CA VAL A 384 10.44 11.08 -12.73
C VAL A 384 11.70 10.26 -12.47
N PHE A 385 11.94 9.91 -11.21
CA PHE A 385 13.08 9.09 -10.78
C PHE A 385 12.54 7.79 -10.20
N ILE A 386 12.93 6.65 -10.79
CA ILE A 386 12.43 5.33 -10.39
C ILE A 386 13.60 4.45 -9.97
N ASP A 387 13.75 4.24 -8.67
CA ASP A 387 14.71 3.29 -8.09
C ASP A 387 14.00 1.96 -7.78
N ALA A 388 13.75 1.20 -8.84
CA ALA A 388 13.08 -0.08 -8.79
C ALA A 388 13.68 -1.06 -9.80
N CYS A 389 13.59 -2.37 -9.47
CA CYS A 389 13.98 -3.47 -10.37
C CYS A 389 12.75 -3.99 -11.11
N PHE A 390 12.85 -4.19 -12.40
CA PHE A 390 11.78 -4.84 -13.18
C PHE A 390 12.16 -6.27 -13.61
N SER A 391 13.22 -6.85 -13.02
CA SER A 391 13.67 -8.23 -13.24
C SER A 391 12.98 -9.29 -12.38
N GLY A 392 12.08 -8.87 -11.48
CA GLY A 392 11.37 -9.78 -10.56
C GLY A 392 12.13 -10.17 -9.29
N VAL A 393 13.29 -9.56 -9.04
CA VAL A 393 14.08 -9.71 -7.81
C VAL A 393 14.24 -8.35 -7.10
N ASN A 394 14.50 -8.39 -5.78
CA ASN A 394 14.75 -7.17 -4.99
C ASN A 394 16.23 -6.79 -4.97
N ARG A 395 16.55 -5.70 -4.27
CA ARG A 395 17.92 -5.17 -4.08
C ARG A 395 18.91 -6.17 -3.45
N ASN A 396 18.43 -7.25 -2.82
CA ASN A 396 19.24 -8.32 -2.22
C ASN A 396 19.29 -9.58 -3.08
N ASN A 397 18.78 -9.53 -4.30
CA ASN A 397 18.64 -10.69 -5.21
C ASN A 397 17.69 -11.78 -4.69
N GLU A 398 16.74 -11.41 -3.84
CA GLU A 398 15.67 -12.31 -3.43
C GLU A 398 14.47 -12.10 -4.38
N GLY A 399 13.76 -13.18 -4.71
CA GLY A 399 12.53 -13.06 -5.50
C GLY A 399 11.53 -12.12 -4.82
N VAL A 400 10.91 -11.25 -5.60
CA VAL A 400 9.87 -10.33 -5.08
C VAL A 400 8.75 -11.10 -4.38
N THR A 401 8.47 -12.34 -4.84
CA THR A 401 7.55 -13.28 -4.18
C THR A 401 8.08 -14.71 -4.28
N GLU A 402 7.69 -15.60 -3.34
CA GLU A 402 8.00 -17.03 -3.43
C GLU A 402 7.55 -17.59 -4.79
N GLY A 403 8.48 -18.18 -5.52
CA GLY A 403 8.24 -18.82 -6.83
C GLY A 403 8.48 -17.93 -8.06
N LEU A 404 8.69 -16.63 -7.92
CA LEU A 404 9.26 -15.80 -8.98
C LEU A 404 10.78 -15.93 -8.92
N ARG A 405 11.34 -16.66 -9.87
CA ARG A 405 12.78 -16.64 -10.15
C ARG A 405 13.10 -15.43 -11.03
N GLU A 406 14.37 -15.03 -11.03
CA GLU A 406 14.87 -14.07 -11.99
C GLU A 406 14.39 -14.47 -13.41
N VAL A 407 13.58 -13.62 -14.01
CA VAL A 407 13.06 -13.86 -15.36
C VAL A 407 13.80 -12.88 -16.26
N GLU A 408 14.56 -13.40 -17.21
CA GLU A 408 15.07 -12.61 -18.32
C GLU A 408 13.88 -12.13 -19.17
N ILE A 409 13.24 -11.07 -18.71
CA ILE A 409 12.21 -10.37 -19.46
C ILE A 409 12.77 -8.99 -19.77
N GLU A 410 13.03 -8.73 -21.04
CA GLU A 410 13.09 -7.37 -21.52
C GLU A 410 11.66 -6.81 -21.43
N ALA A 411 11.36 -6.12 -20.34
CA ALA A 411 10.16 -5.29 -20.32
C ALA A 411 10.33 -4.26 -21.42
N GLU A 412 9.51 -4.35 -22.48
CA GLU A 412 9.49 -3.32 -23.50
C GLU A 412 9.28 -1.97 -22.81
N GLU A 413 10.08 -1.09 -23.24
CA GLU A 413 10.18 0.25 -22.71
C GLU A 413 8.85 0.97 -22.88
N ALA A 414 8.21 1.37 -21.76
CA ALA A 414 6.98 2.14 -21.81
C ALA A 414 7.21 3.40 -22.66
N THR A 415 6.50 3.52 -23.76
CA THR A 415 6.54 4.70 -24.61
C THR A 415 5.48 5.68 -24.14
N PHE A 416 5.83 6.94 -24.07
CA PHE A 416 4.89 8.01 -23.77
C PHE A 416 5.08 9.16 -24.75
N SER A 417 3.99 9.53 -25.41
CA SER A 417 3.96 10.62 -26.42
C SER A 417 3.63 11.96 -25.77
N ASP A 418 2.86 11.95 -24.69
CA ASP A 418 2.22 13.14 -24.15
C ASP A 418 2.98 13.74 -22.97
N GLY A 419 2.80 15.04 -22.77
CA GLY A 419 3.40 15.79 -21.67
C GLY A 419 4.87 16.19 -21.90
N ASN A 420 5.46 16.84 -20.90
CA ASN A 420 6.86 17.26 -20.88
C ASN A 420 7.60 16.41 -19.81
N ILE A 421 7.78 15.11 -20.08
CA ILE A 421 8.25 14.15 -19.08
C ILE A 421 9.66 13.66 -19.41
N VAL A 422 10.54 13.67 -18.41
CA VAL A 422 11.83 12.96 -18.41
C VAL A 422 11.80 11.91 -17.29
N VAL A 423 12.15 10.67 -17.61
CA VAL A 423 12.18 9.54 -16.69
C VAL A 423 13.59 9.01 -16.55
N PHE A 424 14.09 8.94 -15.32
CA PHE A 424 15.36 8.31 -14.96
C PHE A 424 15.04 7.01 -14.22
N SER A 425 15.46 5.88 -14.76
CA SER A 425 15.25 4.55 -14.16
C SER A 425 16.58 3.96 -13.71
N ALA A 426 16.56 3.28 -12.56
CA ALA A 426 17.75 2.75 -11.91
C ALA A 426 18.47 1.67 -12.69
N ALA A 427 17.77 0.90 -13.53
CA ALA A 427 18.32 -0.23 -14.28
C ALA A 427 17.54 -0.46 -15.58
N GLN A 428 18.14 -1.16 -16.52
CA GLN A 428 17.45 -1.69 -17.70
C GLN A 428 16.48 -2.81 -17.29
N GLY A 429 15.50 -3.14 -18.15
CA GLY A 429 14.40 -4.04 -17.85
C GLY A 429 14.77 -5.42 -17.28
N ASN A 430 15.89 -5.98 -17.72
CA ASN A 430 16.39 -7.29 -17.26
C ASN A 430 17.49 -7.19 -16.17
N GLU A 431 17.86 -5.99 -15.76
CA GLU A 431 18.90 -5.77 -14.74
C GLU A 431 18.29 -5.51 -13.36
N THR A 432 19.10 -5.74 -12.32
CA THR A 432 18.70 -5.53 -10.93
C THR A 432 19.21 -4.19 -10.41
N ALA A 433 18.32 -3.35 -9.90
CA ALA A 433 18.71 -2.18 -9.11
C ALA A 433 19.23 -2.67 -7.74
N GLN A 434 20.55 -2.48 -7.50
CA GLN A 434 21.23 -3.00 -6.33
C GLN A 434 21.17 -2.02 -5.15
N GLY A 435 21.20 -2.56 -3.93
CA GLY A 435 21.50 -1.76 -2.74
C GLY A 435 23.01 -1.47 -2.66
N PHE A 436 23.37 -0.39 -1.97
CA PHE A 436 24.73 0.00 -1.64
C PHE A 436 24.88 0.02 -0.11
N PRO A 437 25.07 -1.16 0.53
CA PRO A 437 25.03 -1.29 1.98
C PRO A 437 26.06 -0.42 2.73
N GLU A 438 27.22 -0.21 2.12
CA GLU A 438 28.28 0.59 2.69
C GLU A 438 27.89 2.06 2.84
N GLU A 439 26.97 2.52 2.02
CA GLU A 439 26.45 3.89 2.02
C GLU A 439 25.01 3.99 2.56
N GLY A 440 24.34 2.86 2.84
CA GLY A 440 22.99 2.83 3.39
C GLY A 440 21.87 3.24 2.42
N HIS A 441 22.10 3.12 1.11
CA HIS A 441 21.20 3.58 0.05
C HIS A 441 20.97 2.54 -1.05
N GLY A 442 20.00 2.79 -1.94
CA GLY A 442 20.00 2.22 -3.27
C GLY A 442 21.13 2.83 -4.10
N LEU A 443 21.80 1.99 -4.92
CA LEU A 443 22.96 2.43 -5.70
C LEU A 443 22.63 3.60 -6.66
N PHE A 444 21.47 3.55 -7.30
CA PHE A 444 21.01 4.63 -8.17
C PHE A 444 20.74 5.91 -7.38
N THR A 445 20.01 5.80 -6.28
CA THR A 445 19.68 6.94 -5.43
C THR A 445 20.93 7.57 -4.83
N TYR A 446 21.90 6.77 -4.38
CA TYR A 446 23.17 7.28 -3.91
C TYR A 446 23.84 8.21 -4.93
N TYR A 447 23.98 7.76 -6.18
CA TYR A 447 24.62 8.58 -7.22
C TYR A 447 23.76 9.75 -7.68
N LEU A 448 22.43 9.64 -7.67
CA LEU A 448 21.54 10.77 -7.88
C LEU A 448 21.78 11.87 -6.84
N LEU A 449 21.79 11.49 -5.56
CA LEU A 449 22.02 12.42 -4.45
C LEU A 449 23.46 12.98 -4.47
N LYS A 450 24.45 12.16 -4.83
CA LYS A 450 25.84 12.60 -4.97
C LYS A 450 26.03 13.64 -6.07
N GLU A 451 25.34 13.50 -7.20
CA GLU A 451 25.37 14.51 -8.26
C GLU A 451 24.64 15.80 -7.84
N LEU A 452 23.53 15.71 -7.11
CA LEU A 452 22.88 16.88 -6.53
C LEU A 452 23.78 17.57 -5.48
N GLN A 453 24.49 16.80 -4.65
CA GLN A 453 25.45 17.32 -3.68
C GLN A 453 26.59 18.09 -4.37
N THR A 454 27.21 17.44 -5.34
CA THR A 454 28.42 17.97 -6.00
C THR A 454 28.12 19.19 -6.88
N SER A 455 26.97 19.23 -7.50
CA SER A 455 26.52 20.32 -8.36
C SER A 455 25.77 21.43 -7.62
N GLU A 456 25.56 21.27 -6.30
CA GLU A 456 24.67 22.14 -5.52
C GLU A 456 23.27 22.29 -6.15
N GLY A 457 22.77 21.22 -6.81
CA GLY A 457 21.49 21.21 -7.53
C GLY A 457 21.49 21.88 -8.90
N LEU A 458 22.62 22.34 -9.40
CA LEU A 458 22.73 23.10 -10.66
C LEU A 458 23.02 22.23 -11.90
N VAL A 459 22.92 20.90 -11.79
CA VAL A 459 23.16 19.97 -12.89
C VAL A 459 21.99 19.97 -13.89
N ASN A 460 22.30 19.99 -15.19
CA ASN A 460 21.29 19.73 -16.24
C ASN A 460 21.01 18.24 -16.37
N PHE A 461 19.87 17.88 -16.96
CA PHE A 461 19.43 16.48 -17.03
C PHE A 461 20.29 15.61 -17.93
N GLY A 462 20.95 16.21 -18.95
CA GLY A 462 21.91 15.50 -19.79
C GLY A 462 23.14 15.05 -19.02
N ASP A 463 23.78 15.97 -18.30
CA ASP A 463 24.94 15.66 -17.48
C ASP A 463 24.58 14.75 -16.32
N LEU A 464 23.43 14.97 -15.68
CA LEU A 464 22.89 14.10 -14.62
C LEU A 464 22.77 12.66 -15.11
N SER A 465 22.12 12.44 -16.27
CA SER A 465 21.97 11.15 -16.92
C SER A 465 23.31 10.46 -17.16
N ASP A 466 24.23 11.17 -17.83
CA ASP A 466 25.53 10.62 -18.22
C ASP A 466 26.36 10.22 -16.99
N ARG A 467 26.39 11.06 -15.96
CA ARG A 467 27.16 10.83 -14.73
C ARG A 467 26.58 9.71 -13.88
N ILE A 468 25.27 9.69 -13.66
CA ILE A 468 24.62 8.59 -12.92
C ILE A 468 24.86 7.28 -13.66
N THR A 469 24.60 7.21 -14.96
CA THR A 469 24.80 6.00 -15.76
C THR A 469 26.25 5.51 -15.69
N SER A 470 27.21 6.40 -15.85
CA SER A 470 28.64 6.06 -15.76
C SER A 470 29.03 5.51 -14.39
N ASN A 471 28.64 6.21 -13.33
CA ASN A 471 29.03 5.87 -11.96
C ASN A 471 28.36 4.57 -11.49
N VAL A 472 27.07 4.41 -11.71
CA VAL A 472 26.32 3.20 -11.34
C VAL A 472 26.85 2.00 -12.12
N SER A 473 27.02 2.09 -13.44
CA SER A 473 27.51 0.98 -14.27
C SER A 473 28.92 0.55 -13.90
N LYS A 474 29.76 1.47 -13.43
CA LYS A 474 31.11 1.18 -12.96
C LYS A 474 31.10 0.54 -11.56
N GLN A 475 30.24 0.99 -10.66
CA GLN A 475 30.20 0.53 -9.27
C GLN A 475 29.45 -0.78 -9.11
N ALA A 476 28.35 -1.00 -9.83
CA ALA A 476 27.47 -2.15 -9.67
C ALA A 476 28.19 -3.53 -9.73
N PRO A 477 29.13 -3.80 -10.68
CA PRO A 477 29.86 -5.06 -10.71
C PRO A 477 30.83 -5.26 -9.54
N GLN A 478 31.15 -4.20 -8.78
CA GLN A 478 32.05 -4.22 -7.64
C GLN A 478 31.32 -4.52 -6.33
N LEU A 479 30.00 -4.44 -6.32
CA LEU A 479 29.19 -4.80 -5.17
C LEU A 479 29.08 -6.32 -4.97
N LYS A 480 28.62 -6.73 -3.79
CA LYS A 480 28.52 -8.14 -3.38
C LYS A 480 27.81 -9.03 -4.42
N MET A 481 26.80 -8.51 -5.12
CA MET A 481 26.04 -9.28 -6.12
C MET A 481 26.76 -9.39 -7.46
N GLN A 482 27.75 -8.54 -7.74
CA GLN A 482 28.53 -8.51 -8.99
C GLN A 482 27.66 -8.47 -10.27
N LYS A 483 26.45 -7.90 -10.19
CA LYS A 483 25.51 -7.79 -11.30
C LYS A 483 25.68 -6.46 -12.03
N LYS A 484 25.34 -6.47 -13.31
CA LYS A 484 25.20 -5.21 -14.06
C LYS A 484 24.02 -4.41 -13.56
N GLN A 485 24.19 -3.10 -13.58
CA GLN A 485 23.10 -2.15 -13.40
C GLN A 485 23.41 -0.93 -14.25
N THR A 486 22.56 -0.69 -15.24
CA THR A 486 22.73 0.39 -16.22
C THR A 486 21.49 1.29 -16.16
N PRO A 487 21.58 2.44 -15.48
CA PRO A 487 20.50 3.42 -15.48
C PRO A 487 20.15 3.87 -16.89
N THR A 488 18.88 4.15 -17.10
CA THR A 488 18.36 4.63 -18.39
C THR A 488 17.63 5.96 -18.21
N THR A 489 17.64 6.78 -19.27
CA THR A 489 16.86 8.02 -19.31
C THR A 489 15.97 8.02 -20.53
N ARG A 490 14.71 8.37 -20.34
CA ARG A 490 13.69 8.47 -21.37
C ARG A 490 12.98 9.78 -21.29
N PHE A 491 12.38 10.19 -22.37
CA PHE A 491 11.70 11.47 -22.46
C PHE A 491 10.54 11.38 -23.46
N SER A 492 9.53 12.21 -23.27
CA SER A 492 8.43 12.35 -24.22
C SER A 492 8.90 13.00 -25.52
N GLU A 493 8.23 12.68 -26.62
CA GLU A 493 8.57 13.22 -27.95
C GLU A 493 8.61 14.75 -27.98
N LYS A 494 7.73 15.39 -27.23
CA LYS A 494 7.58 16.84 -27.14
C LYS A 494 8.85 17.57 -26.68
N ILE A 495 9.69 16.92 -25.88
CA ILE A 495 10.93 17.51 -25.32
C ILE A 495 12.20 16.82 -25.82
N ALA A 496 12.10 15.99 -26.86
CA ALA A 496 13.22 15.19 -27.36
C ALA A 496 14.46 16.03 -27.73
N GLU A 497 14.25 17.24 -28.26
CA GLU A 497 15.34 18.11 -28.69
C GLU A 497 16.04 18.85 -27.54
N ASN A 498 15.35 19.07 -26.39
CA ASN A 498 15.85 19.96 -25.34
C ASN A 498 15.94 19.34 -23.94
N TRP A 499 15.49 18.08 -23.75
CA TRP A 499 15.46 17.46 -22.42
C TRP A 499 16.83 17.50 -21.69
N ARG A 500 17.94 17.38 -22.44
CA ARG A 500 19.29 17.41 -21.85
C ARG A 500 19.67 18.75 -21.23
N SER A 501 19.07 19.83 -21.70
CA SER A 501 19.30 21.19 -21.16
C SER A 501 18.34 21.56 -20.01
N LEU A 502 17.36 20.72 -19.71
CA LEU A 502 16.43 20.96 -18.60
C LEU A 502 17.15 20.84 -17.26
N HIS A 503 16.61 21.51 -16.24
CA HIS A 503 17.09 21.53 -14.85
C HIS A 503 15.93 21.28 -13.88
N PHE A 504 16.26 20.97 -12.63
CA PHE A 504 15.32 20.89 -11.53
C PHE A 504 14.53 22.18 -11.30
#